data_81d3ec655d4a8b80a1fdf1f7cfaffb3f
#
_entry.id   81d3ec655d4a8b80a1fdf1f7cfaffb3f
#
_cell.length_a   1.000
_cell.length_b   1.000
_cell.length_c   1.000
_cell.angle_alpha   90.00
_cell.angle_beta   90.00
_cell.angle_gamma   90.00
#
_symmetry.space_group_name_H-M   'P 1'
#
loop_
_entity.id
_entity.type
_entity.pdbx_description
1 polymer ?
#
loop_
_entity_poly.entity_id
_entity_poly.type
_entity_poly.pdbx_seq_one_letter_code
_entity_poly.pdbx_strand_id
1 'polypeptide(L)'
;ENCLFKQGPDNIGGIGNYIINIRENDKIVQSLIMMDTHASRYYDKDDEDRHYDFIYDSQIEWYKWAINGINEYNKTKTDSMLFIHIPLPEFKTAYDLWQQEGGAEGENFGVKGEEECPSYINTGMFNVIKELDSTKYVFAAHDHLNNYSVMYDGVRLTYAMKTGDRCSQTPGQNGGTLITMGDETTV
;
A
#
# COMPACT_ATOMS: atom_id res chain seq x y z
N GLU A 1 1.88 26.56 5.58
CA GLU A 1 1.05 25.40 5.88
C GLU A 1 1.87 24.14 5.62
N ASN A 2 1.93 23.23 6.61
CA ASN A 2 2.84 22.08 6.57
C ASN A 2 2.08 20.78 6.18
N CYS A 3 1.03 20.88 5.37
CA CYS A 3 0.24 19.74 4.91
C CYS A 3 0.50 19.50 3.41
N LEU A 4 0.95 18.28 3.08
CA LEU A 4 1.23 17.85 1.70
C LEU A 4 0.03 17.18 1.03
N PHE A 5 -1.08 16.99 1.75
CA PHE A 5 -2.29 16.37 1.21
C PHE A 5 -2.79 17.11 -0.04
N LYS A 6 -3.21 16.34 -1.03
CA LYS A 6 -3.90 16.79 -2.24
C LYS A 6 -5.14 15.94 -2.47
N GLN A 7 -6.20 16.58 -2.94
CA GLN A 7 -7.43 15.88 -3.30
C GLN A 7 -7.18 14.83 -4.42
N GLY A 8 -6.32 15.16 -5.36
CA GLY A 8 -6.09 14.36 -6.56
C GLY A 8 -7.01 14.80 -7.73
N PRO A 9 -6.95 14.07 -8.85
CA PRO A 9 -7.79 14.34 -10.02
C PRO A 9 -9.28 14.06 -9.76
N ASP A 10 -10.15 14.88 -10.28
CA ASP A 10 -11.61 14.77 -10.08
C ASP A 10 -12.25 13.65 -10.91
N ASN A 11 -11.54 13.12 -11.91
CA ASN A 11 -12.04 12.13 -12.86
C ASN A 11 -11.65 10.68 -12.53
N ILE A 12 -11.05 10.46 -11.37
CA ILE A 12 -10.74 9.11 -10.85
C ILE A 12 -11.49 8.88 -9.54
N GLY A 13 -11.67 7.61 -9.17
CA GLY A 13 -12.38 7.26 -7.94
C GLY A 13 -11.62 7.72 -6.70
N GLY A 14 -12.37 8.11 -5.66
CA GLY A 14 -11.83 8.47 -4.37
C GLY A 14 -11.25 9.88 -4.24
N ILE A 15 -10.77 10.20 -3.03
CA ILE A 15 -10.19 11.50 -2.66
C ILE A 15 -8.86 11.26 -1.97
N GLY A 16 -7.79 11.86 -2.46
CA GLY A 16 -6.46 11.67 -1.88
C GLY A 16 -5.55 10.77 -2.72
N ASN A 17 -5.84 10.66 -4.02
CA ASN A 17 -4.93 10.02 -4.97
C ASN A 17 -3.91 11.06 -5.46
N TYR A 18 -2.70 11.04 -4.93
CA TYR A 18 -1.64 12.00 -5.27
C TYR A 18 -0.24 11.41 -5.09
N ILE A 19 0.75 12.14 -5.58
CA ILE A 19 2.15 11.71 -5.55
C ILE A 19 3.00 12.78 -4.90
N ILE A 20 3.92 12.35 -4.04
CA ILE A 20 5.02 13.16 -3.53
C ILE A 20 6.30 12.65 -4.15
N ASN A 21 6.93 13.47 -5.00
CA ASN A 21 8.21 13.13 -5.59
C ASN A 21 9.36 13.69 -4.74
N ILE A 22 10.25 12.83 -4.32
CA ILE A 22 11.52 13.19 -3.69
C ILE A 22 12.53 13.39 -4.80
N ARG A 23 13.18 14.54 -4.82
CA ARG A 23 14.10 14.92 -5.87
C ARG A 23 15.50 15.17 -5.33
N GLU A 24 16.45 14.72 -6.09
CA GLU A 24 17.86 15.08 -5.93
C GLU A 24 18.35 15.68 -7.23
N ASN A 25 18.79 16.93 -7.18
CA ASN A 25 19.07 17.73 -8.38
C ASN A 25 17.83 17.77 -9.30
N ASP A 26 17.96 17.39 -10.56
CA ASP A 26 16.84 17.39 -11.52
C ASP A 26 16.17 16.03 -11.70
N LYS A 27 16.54 15.03 -10.88
CA LYS A 27 15.96 13.68 -10.95
C LYS A 27 14.98 13.41 -9.81
N ILE A 28 13.96 12.64 -10.09
CA ILE A 28 13.10 12.05 -9.08
C ILE A 28 13.80 10.78 -8.60
N VAL A 29 14.24 10.77 -7.34
CA VAL A 29 14.96 9.62 -6.78
C VAL A 29 14.01 8.62 -6.12
N GLN A 30 12.83 9.08 -5.69
CA GLN A 30 11.79 8.26 -5.09
C GLN A 30 10.41 8.90 -5.27
N SER A 31 9.38 8.10 -5.49
CA SER A 31 7.99 8.57 -5.54
C SER A 31 7.15 7.90 -4.47
N LEU A 32 6.45 8.70 -3.68
CA LEU A 32 5.49 8.23 -2.68
C LEU A 32 4.08 8.42 -3.26
N ILE A 33 3.38 7.34 -3.50
CA ILE A 33 2.06 7.33 -4.15
C ILE A 33 1.02 7.08 -3.08
N MET A 34 0.16 8.05 -2.86
CA MET A 34 -1.00 7.93 -1.97
C MET A 34 -2.21 7.52 -2.81
N MET A 35 -2.93 6.50 -2.40
CA MET A 35 -4.11 6.03 -3.12
C MET A 35 -5.26 5.76 -2.14
N ASP A 36 -6.41 6.33 -2.42
CA ASP A 36 -7.62 6.08 -1.66
C ASP A 36 -8.16 4.68 -1.99
N THR A 37 -8.33 3.86 -0.98
CA THR A 37 -8.93 2.53 -1.08
C THR A 37 -10.39 2.52 -0.64
N HIS A 38 -10.98 3.71 -0.56
CA HIS A 38 -12.38 3.95 -0.21
C HIS A 38 -12.74 3.47 1.21
N ALA A 39 -13.99 3.08 1.41
CA ALA A 39 -14.50 2.59 2.68
C ALA A 39 -15.18 1.22 2.50
N SER A 40 -16.44 1.11 2.89
CA SER A 40 -17.26 -0.08 2.66
C SER A 40 -18.54 0.29 1.94
N ARG A 41 -19.07 -0.61 1.14
CA ARG A 41 -20.29 -0.44 0.36
C ARG A 41 -21.12 -1.73 0.30
N TYR A 42 -22.37 -1.61 -0.13
CA TYR A 42 -23.16 -2.74 -0.60
C TYR A 42 -22.86 -2.94 -2.09
N TYR A 43 -22.56 -4.16 -2.52
CA TYR A 43 -22.29 -4.47 -3.92
C TYR A 43 -23.56 -4.78 -4.72
N ASP A 44 -24.57 -5.32 -4.05
CA ASP A 44 -25.90 -5.52 -4.59
C ASP A 44 -26.93 -4.87 -3.65
N LYS A 45 -28.10 -4.56 -4.19
CA LYS A 45 -29.25 -4.04 -3.42
C LYS A 45 -29.83 -5.06 -2.42
N ASP A 46 -29.55 -6.35 -2.65
CA ASP A 46 -30.00 -7.45 -1.80
C ASP A 46 -28.88 -7.94 -0.84
N ASP A 47 -27.69 -7.28 -0.84
CA ASP A 47 -26.64 -7.56 0.12
C ASP A 47 -27.12 -7.21 1.53
N GLU A 48 -27.02 -8.16 2.45
CA GLU A 48 -27.29 -7.93 3.88
C GLU A 48 -26.10 -7.26 4.57
N ASP A 49 -24.88 -7.50 4.07
CA ASP A 49 -23.63 -7.01 4.64
C ASP A 49 -22.94 -6.00 3.73
N ARG A 50 -22.23 -5.07 4.36
CA ARG A 50 -21.30 -4.18 3.67
C ARG A 50 -19.93 -4.85 3.58
N HIS A 51 -19.31 -4.77 2.41
CA HIS A 51 -17.97 -5.25 2.16
C HIS A 51 -17.01 -4.08 1.91
N TYR A 52 -15.72 -4.28 2.15
CA TYR A 52 -14.72 -3.27 1.83
C TYR A 52 -14.65 -3.04 0.31
N ASP A 53 -14.59 -1.77 -0.06
CA ASP A 53 -14.51 -1.35 -1.46
C ASP A 53 -13.13 -1.68 -2.05
N PHE A 54 -12.95 -1.46 -3.33
CA PHE A 54 -11.75 -1.84 -4.08
C PHE A 54 -11.13 -0.64 -4.80
N ILE A 55 -9.90 -0.80 -5.25
CA ILE A 55 -9.24 0.16 -6.13
C ILE A 55 -9.89 0.10 -7.51
N TYR A 56 -10.43 1.20 -7.99
CA TYR A 56 -11.17 1.27 -9.25
C TYR A 56 -10.22 1.27 -10.45
N ASP A 57 -10.72 0.81 -11.61
CA ASP A 57 -9.96 0.82 -12.86
C ASP A 57 -9.41 2.22 -13.20
N SER A 58 -10.16 3.28 -12.91
CA SER A 58 -9.71 4.65 -13.11
C SER A 58 -8.48 5.02 -12.27
N GLN A 59 -8.37 4.47 -11.05
CA GLN A 59 -7.19 4.66 -10.19
C GLN A 59 -6.00 3.84 -10.70
N ILE A 60 -6.24 2.62 -11.17
CA ILE A 60 -5.21 1.76 -11.76
C ILE A 60 -4.64 2.42 -13.03
N GLU A 61 -5.48 2.95 -13.91
CA GLU A 61 -5.03 3.67 -15.09
C GLU A 61 -4.28 4.97 -14.75
N TRP A 62 -4.72 5.68 -13.73
CA TRP A 62 -3.99 6.84 -13.20
C TRP A 62 -2.61 6.44 -12.66
N TYR A 63 -2.52 5.34 -11.92
CA TYR A 63 -1.26 4.82 -11.41
C TYR A 63 -0.30 4.46 -12.55
N LYS A 64 -0.78 3.75 -13.59
CA LYS A 64 0.01 3.44 -14.78
C LYS A 64 0.53 4.70 -15.46
N TRP A 65 -0.36 5.67 -15.67
CA TRP A 65 0.00 6.96 -16.26
C TRP A 65 1.08 7.67 -15.43
N ALA A 66 0.94 7.69 -14.13
CA ALA A 66 1.87 8.35 -13.22
C ALA A 66 3.26 7.70 -13.23
N ILE A 67 3.33 6.37 -13.07
CA ILE A 67 4.58 5.62 -13.09
C ILE A 67 5.30 5.79 -14.44
N ASN A 68 4.58 5.65 -15.54
CA ASN A 68 5.16 5.82 -16.88
C ASN A 68 5.67 7.24 -17.09
N GLY A 69 4.93 8.26 -16.64
CA GLY A 69 5.35 9.65 -16.73
C GLY A 69 6.61 9.97 -15.90
N ILE A 70 6.75 9.39 -14.71
CA ILE A 70 7.93 9.52 -13.86
C ILE A 70 9.14 8.85 -14.54
N ASN A 71 8.97 7.64 -15.04
CA ASN A 71 10.01 6.89 -15.73
C ASN A 71 10.46 7.60 -17.02
N GLU A 72 9.51 8.17 -17.78
CA GLU A 72 9.81 8.96 -18.98
C GLU A 72 10.57 10.25 -18.63
N TYR A 73 10.17 10.95 -17.56
CA TYR A 73 10.87 12.14 -17.08
C TYR A 73 12.33 11.83 -16.73
N ASN A 74 12.57 10.76 -16.00
CA ASN A 74 13.91 10.34 -15.59
C ASN A 74 14.69 9.60 -16.70
N LYS A 75 14.01 9.13 -17.76
CA LYS A 75 14.54 8.23 -18.79
C LYS A 75 15.10 6.92 -18.22
N THR A 76 14.57 6.49 -17.09
CA THR A 76 14.92 5.24 -16.42
C THR A 76 13.77 4.87 -15.46
N LYS A 77 13.71 3.61 -15.06
CA LYS A 77 12.82 3.20 -13.97
C LYS A 77 13.19 3.94 -12.69
N THR A 78 12.17 4.41 -12.00
CA THR A 78 12.29 5.12 -10.73
C THR A 78 11.53 4.35 -9.68
N ASP A 79 12.17 4.08 -8.57
CA ASP A 79 11.54 3.36 -7.47
C ASP A 79 10.41 4.20 -6.86
N SER A 80 9.37 3.50 -6.45
CA SER A 80 8.22 4.11 -5.78
C SER A 80 7.72 3.26 -4.62
N MET A 81 6.94 3.90 -3.78
CA MET A 81 6.21 3.29 -2.67
C MET A 81 4.73 3.62 -2.81
N LEU A 82 3.87 2.64 -2.58
CA LEU A 82 2.41 2.81 -2.57
C LEU A 82 1.91 2.80 -1.13
N PHE A 83 1.10 3.79 -0.77
CA PHE A 83 0.45 3.92 0.53
C PHE A 83 -1.06 3.84 0.35
N ILE A 84 -1.66 2.86 1.00
CA ILE A 84 -3.09 2.57 0.97
C ILE A 84 -3.61 2.38 2.40
N HIS A 85 -4.93 2.39 2.58
CA HIS A 85 -5.53 2.06 3.87
C HIS A 85 -5.96 0.59 3.93
N ILE A 86 -6.92 0.19 3.09
CA ILE A 86 -7.37 -1.20 3.00
C ILE A 86 -6.32 -2.01 2.24
N PRO A 87 -5.82 -3.14 2.78
CA PRO A 87 -4.76 -3.92 2.16
C PRO A 87 -5.21 -4.55 0.84
N LEU A 88 -4.24 -4.83 -0.03
CA LEU A 88 -4.47 -5.68 -1.20
C LEU A 88 -4.66 -7.13 -0.75
N PRO A 89 -5.46 -7.95 -1.47
CA PRO A 89 -5.64 -9.37 -1.15
C PRO A 89 -4.33 -10.17 -1.06
N GLU A 90 -3.30 -9.70 -1.73
CA GLU A 90 -1.96 -10.30 -1.75
C GLU A 90 -1.25 -10.25 -0.39
N PHE A 91 -1.63 -9.37 0.53
CA PHE A 91 -1.09 -9.36 1.89
C PHE A 91 -1.33 -10.69 2.60
N LYS A 92 -2.57 -11.22 2.51
CA LYS A 92 -2.89 -12.53 3.06
C LYS A 92 -2.08 -13.64 2.40
N THR A 93 -2.04 -13.65 1.07
CA THR A 93 -1.30 -14.66 0.31
C THR A 93 0.18 -14.67 0.70
N ALA A 94 0.79 -13.50 0.80
CA ALA A 94 2.19 -13.33 1.17
C ALA A 94 2.49 -13.85 2.58
N TYR A 95 1.64 -13.52 3.55
CA TYR A 95 1.79 -14.00 4.92
C TYR A 95 1.63 -15.51 5.01
N ASP A 96 0.60 -16.07 4.38
CA ASP A 96 0.35 -17.52 4.38
C ASP A 96 1.51 -18.29 3.77
N LEU A 97 2.11 -17.80 2.68
CA LEU A 97 3.29 -18.40 2.08
C LEU A 97 4.51 -18.35 3.02
N TRP A 98 4.77 -17.19 3.62
CA TRP A 98 5.85 -17.08 4.60
C TRP A 98 5.70 -18.09 5.75
N GLN A 99 4.49 -18.25 6.29
CA GLN A 99 4.24 -19.24 7.34
C GLN A 99 4.43 -20.70 6.86
N GLN A 100 4.03 -21.01 5.63
CA GLN A 100 4.27 -22.33 5.02
C GLN A 100 5.77 -22.65 4.86
N GLU A 101 6.59 -21.64 4.65
CA GLU A 101 8.06 -21.74 4.58
C GLU A 101 8.72 -21.78 5.97
N GLY A 102 7.94 -21.84 7.03
CA GLY A 102 8.41 -21.96 8.41
C GLY A 102 8.35 -20.68 9.25
N GLY A 103 7.93 -19.55 8.67
CA GLY A 103 7.68 -18.29 9.39
C GLY A 103 8.92 -17.71 10.08
N ALA A 104 10.13 -18.06 9.62
CA ALA A 104 11.35 -17.59 10.26
C ALA A 104 11.53 -16.09 10.09
N GLU A 105 11.81 -15.38 11.19
CA GLU A 105 12.18 -13.97 11.13
C GLU A 105 13.54 -13.76 10.43
N GLY A 106 13.66 -12.64 9.76
CA GLY A 106 14.83 -12.28 9.00
C GLY A 106 14.49 -11.14 8.07
N GLU A 107 14.51 -11.39 6.78
CA GLU A 107 13.99 -10.43 5.79
C GLU A 107 12.49 -10.16 6.02
N ASN A 108 11.70 -11.21 6.29
CA ASN A 108 10.31 -11.09 6.71
C ASN A 108 10.22 -11.04 8.24
N PHE A 109 9.34 -10.17 8.78
CA PHE A 109 9.23 -9.96 10.22
C PHE A 109 7.86 -9.43 10.63
N GLY A 110 7.63 -9.36 11.93
CA GLY A 110 6.43 -8.78 12.53
C GLY A 110 5.35 -9.81 12.87
N VAL A 111 4.18 -9.34 13.24
CA VAL A 111 3.12 -10.15 13.83
C VAL A 111 1.80 -9.95 13.10
N LYS A 112 1.10 -11.05 12.86
CA LYS A 112 -0.32 -11.07 12.51
C LYS A 112 -1.14 -11.30 13.76
N GLY A 113 -1.87 -10.29 14.21
CA GLY A 113 -2.72 -10.34 15.39
C GLY A 113 -4.20 -10.49 15.07
N GLU A 114 -4.59 -10.29 13.83
CA GLU A 114 -5.97 -10.48 13.34
C GLU A 114 -5.97 -10.90 11.86
N GLU A 115 -7.11 -11.41 11.37
CA GLU A 115 -7.25 -11.74 9.96
C GLU A 115 -7.19 -10.48 9.11
N GLU A 116 -6.58 -10.60 7.96
CA GLU A 116 -6.53 -9.54 6.95
C GLU A 116 -7.94 -9.29 6.41
N CYS A 117 -8.30 -8.02 6.33
CA CYS A 117 -9.58 -7.56 5.80
C CYS A 117 -9.38 -6.79 4.49
N PRO A 118 -8.94 -7.44 3.41
CA PRO A 118 -8.73 -6.79 2.13
C PRO A 118 -10.06 -6.39 1.49
N SER A 119 -9.96 -5.68 0.37
CA SER A 119 -11.12 -5.40 -0.46
C SER A 119 -11.79 -6.70 -0.92
N TYR A 120 -13.13 -6.65 -1.04
CA TYR A 120 -13.95 -7.79 -1.45
C TYR A 120 -13.66 -8.26 -2.89
N ILE A 121 -13.28 -7.32 -3.75
CA ILE A 121 -12.92 -7.59 -5.15
C ILE A 121 -11.43 -7.30 -5.37
N ASN A 122 -10.70 -8.27 -5.91
CA ASN A 122 -9.35 -8.07 -6.41
C ASN A 122 -9.40 -7.55 -7.85
N THR A 123 -9.06 -6.29 -8.06
CA THR A 123 -9.03 -5.64 -9.37
C THR A 123 -7.67 -5.76 -10.09
N GLY A 124 -6.74 -6.51 -9.53
CA GLY A 124 -5.45 -6.78 -10.14
C GLY A 124 -4.42 -5.67 -9.98
N MET A 125 -4.58 -4.78 -9.00
CA MET A 125 -3.60 -3.71 -8.73
C MET A 125 -2.19 -4.26 -8.52
N PHE A 126 -2.03 -5.37 -7.80
CA PHE A 126 -0.73 -6.00 -7.59
C PHE A 126 -0.08 -6.48 -8.90
N ASN A 127 -0.86 -7.03 -9.82
CA ASN A 127 -0.36 -7.44 -11.13
C ASN A 127 0.21 -6.25 -11.92
N VAL A 128 -0.45 -5.09 -11.82
CA VAL A 128 0.02 -3.85 -12.46
C VAL A 128 1.30 -3.33 -11.80
N ILE A 129 1.41 -3.43 -10.48
CA ILE A 129 2.66 -3.11 -9.76
C ILE A 129 3.81 -3.98 -10.30
N LYS A 130 3.57 -5.27 -10.47
CA LYS A 130 4.55 -6.22 -11.02
C LYS A 130 4.92 -5.91 -12.47
N GLU A 131 3.93 -5.62 -13.30
CA GLU A 131 4.15 -5.30 -14.72
C GLU A 131 5.05 -4.07 -14.88
N LEU A 132 4.78 -3.01 -14.14
CA LEU A 132 5.54 -1.75 -14.23
C LEU A 132 6.89 -1.81 -13.52
N ASP A 133 7.02 -2.68 -12.51
CA ASP A 133 8.27 -2.94 -11.78
C ASP A 133 8.97 -1.68 -11.23
N SER A 134 8.20 -0.68 -10.84
CA SER A 134 8.67 0.56 -10.19
C SER A 134 8.35 0.59 -8.71
N THR A 135 7.14 0.15 -8.29
CA THR A 135 6.77 0.09 -6.89
C THR A 135 7.39 -1.12 -6.21
N LYS A 136 8.27 -0.85 -5.26
CA LYS A 136 8.99 -1.89 -4.49
C LYS A 136 8.41 -2.14 -3.10
N TYR A 137 7.62 -1.21 -2.60
CA TYR A 137 7.02 -1.26 -1.27
C TYR A 137 5.55 -0.88 -1.34
N VAL A 138 4.68 -1.64 -0.69
CA VAL A 138 3.27 -1.31 -0.46
C VAL A 138 3.04 -1.26 1.05
N PHE A 139 2.59 -0.12 1.54
CA PHE A 139 2.22 0.09 2.93
C PHE A 139 0.71 0.12 3.05
N ALA A 140 0.16 -0.74 3.90
CA ALA A 140 -1.24 -0.78 4.25
C ALA A 140 -1.45 -0.53 5.75
N ALA A 141 -2.68 -0.24 6.13
CA ALA A 141 -3.11 -0.10 7.51
C ALA A 141 -4.37 -0.95 7.73
N HIS A 142 -5.44 -0.41 8.30
CA HIS A 142 -6.76 -1.02 8.42
C HIS A 142 -6.86 -2.08 9.52
N ASP A 143 -6.08 -3.14 9.44
CA ASP A 143 -6.06 -4.24 10.39
C ASP A 143 -5.12 -3.86 11.54
N HIS A 144 -5.71 -3.42 12.65
CA HIS A 144 -5.01 -2.70 13.72
C HIS A 144 -4.03 -3.54 14.52
N LEU A 145 -4.20 -4.86 14.49
CA LEU A 145 -3.37 -5.81 15.25
C LEU A 145 -2.26 -6.43 14.38
N ASN A 146 -2.19 -6.07 13.10
CA ASN A 146 -1.16 -6.52 12.18
C ASN A 146 -0.03 -5.48 12.08
N ASN A 147 1.21 -5.95 12.09
CA ASN A 147 2.39 -5.11 11.87
C ASN A 147 3.50 -5.85 11.11
N TYR A 148 3.14 -6.92 10.39
CA TYR A 148 4.11 -7.69 9.65
C TYR A 148 4.56 -7.00 8.35
N SER A 149 5.78 -7.35 7.94
CA SER A 149 6.38 -6.95 6.68
C SER A 149 6.93 -8.19 5.98
N VAL A 150 6.43 -8.50 4.80
CA VAL A 150 6.80 -9.70 4.05
C VAL A 150 7.14 -9.36 2.60
N MET A 151 8.15 -10.05 2.09
CA MET A 151 8.52 -9.98 0.69
C MET A 151 7.61 -10.93 -0.09
N TYR A 152 6.96 -10.42 -1.12
CA TYR A 152 6.12 -11.21 -1.99
C TYR A 152 6.37 -10.85 -3.44
N ASP A 153 6.84 -11.81 -4.20
CA ASP A 153 7.13 -11.66 -5.63
C ASP A 153 7.91 -10.37 -5.97
N GLY A 154 8.94 -10.05 -5.17
CA GLY A 154 9.82 -8.90 -5.35
C GLY A 154 9.24 -7.54 -4.93
N VAL A 155 8.10 -7.54 -4.25
CA VAL A 155 7.49 -6.35 -3.64
C VAL A 155 7.34 -6.59 -2.13
N ARG A 156 7.76 -5.64 -1.32
CA ARG A 156 7.57 -5.71 0.13
C ARG A 156 6.19 -5.20 0.52
N LEU A 157 5.41 -6.05 1.16
CA LEU A 157 4.09 -5.74 1.69
C LEU A 157 4.19 -5.54 3.20
N THR A 158 3.86 -4.33 3.67
CA THR A 158 4.06 -3.94 5.07
C THR A 158 2.78 -3.36 5.66
N TYR A 159 2.33 -3.91 6.78
CA TYR A 159 1.36 -3.23 7.63
C TYR A 159 2.05 -2.16 8.46
N ALA A 160 1.63 -0.90 8.27
CA ALA A 160 2.07 0.20 9.11
C ALA A 160 1.46 0.07 10.52
N MET A 161 2.28 0.29 11.54
CA MET A 161 1.83 0.19 12.93
C MET A 161 0.72 1.20 13.25
N LYS A 162 -0.29 0.75 13.97
CA LYS A 162 -1.33 1.60 14.52
C LYS A 162 -0.75 2.58 15.55
N THR A 163 -1.01 3.86 15.39
CA THR A 163 -0.49 4.92 16.26
C THR A 163 -1.42 5.27 17.44
N GLY A 164 -2.74 5.20 17.25
CA GLY A 164 -3.72 5.62 18.23
C GLY A 164 -4.01 4.57 19.30
N ASP A 165 -4.48 5.02 20.47
CA ASP A 165 -4.86 4.19 21.62
C ASP A 165 -6.35 3.82 21.65
N ARG A 166 -7.12 4.23 20.65
CA ARG A 166 -8.56 3.92 20.52
C ARG A 166 -8.80 2.80 19.51
N CYS A 167 -9.99 2.19 19.58
CA CYS A 167 -10.38 1.02 18.82
C CYS A 167 -9.52 -0.22 19.15
N SER A 168 -9.62 -1.28 18.35
CA SER A 168 -8.83 -2.50 18.56
C SER A 168 -7.34 -2.19 18.60
N GLN A 169 -6.67 -2.69 19.62
CA GLN A 169 -5.24 -2.50 19.81
C GLN A 169 -4.64 -3.63 20.64
N THR A 170 -3.36 -3.89 20.46
CA THR A 170 -2.57 -4.75 21.33
C THR A 170 -1.63 -3.89 22.15
N PRO A 171 -1.68 -3.94 23.50
CA PRO A 171 -0.74 -3.19 24.33
C PRO A 171 0.72 -3.51 23.94
N GLY A 172 1.50 -2.47 23.72
CA GLY A 172 2.90 -2.60 23.29
C GLY A 172 3.12 -2.68 21.79
N GLN A 173 2.07 -2.74 20.96
CA GLN A 173 2.17 -2.68 19.50
C GLN A 173 1.75 -1.33 18.89
N ASN A 174 1.41 -0.34 19.72
CA ASN A 174 1.12 1.00 19.22
C ASN A 174 2.42 1.76 18.97
N GLY A 175 2.52 2.41 17.81
CA GLY A 175 3.73 3.14 17.45
C GLY A 175 3.61 3.80 16.09
N GLY A 176 4.68 3.84 15.36
CA GLY A 176 4.76 4.33 14.00
C GLY A 176 5.78 3.53 13.21
N THR A 177 5.59 3.45 11.92
CA THR A 177 6.53 2.83 11.01
C THR A 177 7.49 3.88 10.49
N LEU A 178 8.79 3.70 10.75
CA LEU A 178 9.85 4.55 10.21
C LEU A 178 10.36 3.92 8.91
N ILE A 179 10.33 4.71 7.84
CA ILE A 179 10.88 4.31 6.55
C ILE A 179 12.14 5.14 6.31
N THR A 180 13.29 4.49 6.22
CA THR A 180 14.56 5.12 5.86
C THR A 180 14.82 4.88 4.38
N MET A 181 14.99 5.94 3.63
CA MET A 181 15.27 5.91 2.19
C MET A 181 16.73 6.31 1.96
N GLY A 182 17.44 5.56 1.13
CA GLY A 182 18.84 5.78 0.78
C GLY A 182 19.26 4.82 -0.31
N ASP A 183 20.53 4.43 -0.33
CA ASP A 183 21.04 3.39 -1.24
C ASP A 183 20.33 2.05 -1.01
N GLU A 184 19.89 1.81 0.23
CA GLU A 184 18.99 0.72 0.60
C GLU A 184 17.81 1.30 1.40
N THR A 185 16.58 0.94 1.01
CA THR A 185 15.38 1.31 1.78
C THR A 185 15.14 0.29 2.87
N THR A 186 14.96 0.76 4.12
CA THR A 186 14.62 -0.08 5.27
C THR A 186 13.29 0.36 5.91
N VAL A 187 12.60 -0.58 6.52
CA VAL A 187 11.29 -0.40 7.18
C VAL A 187 11.40 -0.82 8.64
#